data_828d2baaf0a4c0471a591cc5b1309e67
#
_entry.id   828d2baaf0a4c0471a591cc5b1309e67
#
_cell.length_a   1.000
_cell.length_b   1.000
_cell.length_c   1.000
_cell.angle_alpha   90.00
_cell.angle_beta   90.00
_cell.angle_gamma   90.00
#
_symmetry.space_group_name_H-M   'P 1'
#
loop_
_entity.id
_entity.type
_entity.pdbx_description
1 polymer ?
#
loop_
_entity_poly.entity_id
_entity_poly.type
_entity_poly.pdbx_seq_one_letter_code
_entity_poly.pdbx_strand_id
1 'polypeptide(L)'
;MGRGGGGGGSHHSSHHSSSHTHHASSSHSYSSGSSSHHSGGSHYSSGSYSGGSGGGCFSTFVGLLIVAIIGGGVYFGIDGELPQPVQYFLIERSTVDREALPASKCTPVDVWYQDDWGDWIDEAGEEDALISGMKSFYEVTGVQPYLWITGEEGGQYKSEQSVEDLAEAKYKELFGNDEGHVIIIFREYPNNSSEYICTVTPGYDAETQVLDEQAREILLGFIDYYYTDTELNEGYFFKYSFQKAGERMMEKQLSFRQMAIIAVVAVILVIGLVIVANIAKKRRIAVAKQKTLQAQEAAKQAKAVADQKKTDFKRQQYEDELETQYVAVACPNCGASGNKIRKTTVGYCAFCGTAIKVDENGNVNIISKDSTET
;
A
#
# COMPACT_ATOMS: atom_id res chain seq x y z
N MET A 1 -15.24 41.75 76.00
CA MET A 1 -15.68 40.33 75.91
C MET A 1 -16.09 40.02 74.53
N GLY A 2 -15.50 38.98 73.92
CA GLY A 2 -15.91 38.44 72.63
C GLY A 2 -14.77 38.32 71.65
N ARG A 3 -13.95 37.28 71.75
CA ARG A 3 -12.95 36.81 70.76
C ARG A 3 -13.67 36.07 69.64
N GLY A 4 -13.27 36.29 68.42
CA GLY A 4 -13.56 35.46 67.26
C GLY A 4 -12.35 35.43 66.34
N GLY A 5 -11.48 34.45 66.52
CA GLY A 5 -10.40 34.17 65.59
C GLY A 5 -10.88 33.36 64.40
N GLY A 6 -10.65 33.80 63.22
CA GLY A 6 -10.78 33.08 61.98
C GLY A 6 -9.43 32.86 61.35
N GLY A 7 -8.85 31.66 61.50
CA GLY A 7 -7.63 31.28 60.80
C GLY A 7 -7.97 30.91 59.36
N GLY A 8 -7.51 31.71 58.42
CA GLY A 8 -7.45 31.37 57.00
C GLY A 8 -6.22 30.52 56.75
N GLY A 9 -6.39 29.22 56.52
CA GLY A 9 -5.31 28.38 56.02
C GLY A 9 -5.14 28.62 54.54
N SER A 10 -4.06 29.25 54.18
CA SER A 10 -3.59 29.33 52.79
C SER A 10 -3.03 27.96 52.42
N HIS A 11 -3.73 27.25 51.58
CA HIS A 11 -3.18 26.13 50.90
C HIS A 11 -2.20 26.61 49.84
N HIS A 12 -0.92 26.51 50.14
CA HIS A 12 0.10 26.57 49.11
C HIS A 12 0.04 25.26 48.31
N SER A 13 -0.60 25.29 47.13
CA SER A 13 -0.38 24.29 46.13
C SER A 13 1.00 24.53 45.52
N SER A 14 1.92 23.64 45.84
CA SER A 14 3.22 23.61 45.15
C SER A 14 3.01 23.19 43.73
N HIS A 15 3.02 24.13 42.78
CA HIS A 15 3.07 23.87 41.38
C HIS A 15 4.44 23.27 41.04
N HIS A 16 4.47 22.03 40.58
CA HIS A 16 5.68 21.46 40.00
C HIS A 16 5.76 21.90 38.54
N SER A 17 6.55 22.92 38.28
CA SER A 17 6.98 23.23 36.91
C SER A 17 8.08 22.26 36.51
N SER A 18 7.94 21.61 35.37
CA SER A 18 9.05 20.86 34.78
C SER A 18 9.81 21.78 33.84
N SER A 19 11.04 22.08 34.19
CA SER A 19 11.99 22.79 33.36
C SER A 19 13.02 21.80 32.83
N HIS A 20 13.24 21.80 31.55
CA HIS A 20 14.26 21.00 30.92
C HIS A 20 15.31 21.89 30.29
N THR A 21 16.56 21.69 30.72
CA THR A 21 17.73 22.29 30.04
C THR A 21 18.17 21.31 28.95
N HIS A 22 17.89 21.62 27.71
CA HIS A 22 18.35 20.81 26.60
C HIS A 22 19.72 21.24 26.12
N HIS A 23 20.68 20.33 26.21
CA HIS A 23 21.99 20.48 25.58
C HIS A 23 21.93 19.83 24.21
N ALA A 24 21.83 20.59 23.15
CA ALA A 24 21.95 20.12 21.79
C ALA A 24 23.43 19.83 21.46
N SER A 25 23.91 18.63 21.79
CA SER A 25 25.23 18.20 21.34
C SER A 25 25.08 17.41 20.03
N SER A 26 25.23 18.09 18.89
CA SER A 26 25.32 17.48 17.59
C SER A 26 26.76 17.45 17.09
N SER A 27 27.45 16.34 17.25
CA SER A 27 28.63 16.02 16.46
C SER A 27 28.58 14.57 16.02
N HIS A 28 28.00 14.32 14.86
CA HIS A 28 28.23 13.10 14.12
C HIS A 28 28.80 13.43 12.73
N SER A 29 30.13 13.30 12.65
CA SER A 29 30.89 13.27 11.41
C SER A 29 30.58 11.95 10.68
N TYR A 30 29.98 12.05 9.51
CA TYR A 30 29.87 10.91 8.57
C TYR A 30 31.13 10.86 7.70
N SER A 31 31.91 9.81 7.88
CA SER A 31 32.97 9.44 6.95
C SER A 31 32.36 8.69 5.77
N SER A 32 32.54 9.24 4.59
CA SER A 32 32.29 8.61 3.31
C SER A 32 33.25 7.47 3.05
N GLY A 33 32.75 6.25 2.98
CA GLY A 33 33.46 5.07 2.52
C GLY A 33 32.97 4.67 1.12
N SER A 34 33.78 4.98 0.11
CA SER A 34 33.65 4.48 -1.25
C SER A 34 34.28 3.08 -1.35
N SER A 35 33.59 2.13 -1.96
CA SER A 35 34.20 0.95 -2.59
C SER A 35 33.21 0.34 -3.58
N SER A 36 33.47 0.49 -4.83
CA SER A 36 34.17 -0.38 -5.80
C SER A 36 33.31 -1.49 -6.37
N HIS A 37 33.12 -1.34 -7.68
CA HIS A 37 32.62 -2.28 -8.68
C HIS A 37 33.14 -3.72 -8.55
N HIS A 38 32.27 -4.69 -8.78
CA HIS A 38 32.63 -5.91 -9.49
C HIS A 38 31.52 -6.33 -10.45
N SER A 39 31.88 -6.30 -11.71
CA SER A 39 31.26 -6.96 -12.85
C SER A 39 31.53 -8.46 -12.82
N GLY A 40 30.58 -9.28 -13.27
CA GLY A 40 30.86 -10.70 -13.52
C GLY A 40 29.65 -11.55 -13.84
N GLY A 41 29.50 -11.92 -15.13
CA GLY A 41 29.20 -13.27 -15.54
C GLY A 41 27.76 -13.69 -15.74
N SER A 42 27.29 -13.56 -16.96
CA SER A 42 26.16 -14.30 -17.52
C SER A 42 26.45 -15.80 -17.64
N HIS A 43 25.64 -16.65 -17.03
CA HIS A 43 25.54 -18.04 -17.40
C HIS A 43 24.10 -18.39 -17.74
N TYR A 44 23.87 -18.64 -19.03
CA TYR A 44 22.70 -19.36 -19.51
C TYR A 44 22.81 -20.82 -19.09
N SER A 45 21.84 -21.30 -18.33
CA SER A 45 21.63 -22.70 -18.08
C SER A 45 20.20 -23.04 -18.47
N SER A 46 20.09 -23.80 -19.55
CA SER A 46 18.89 -24.50 -19.97
C SER A 46 18.59 -25.62 -18.98
N GLY A 47 17.50 -25.53 -18.26
CA GLY A 47 17.04 -26.53 -17.28
C GLY A 47 15.60 -26.90 -17.49
N SER A 48 15.42 -28.15 -17.77
CA SER A 48 14.23 -28.98 -17.97
C SER A 48 12.99 -28.54 -17.16
N TYR A 49 11.86 -28.49 -17.84
CA TYR A 49 10.53 -28.44 -17.21
C TYR A 49 10.22 -29.80 -16.53
N SER A 50 10.41 -29.83 -15.23
CA SER A 50 9.81 -30.83 -14.35
C SER A 50 8.55 -30.22 -13.76
N GLY A 51 7.39 -30.77 -14.10
CA GLY A 51 6.09 -30.41 -13.55
C GLY A 51 6.01 -30.82 -12.07
N GLY A 52 6.21 -29.82 -11.19
CA GLY A 52 5.99 -29.93 -9.76
C GLY A 52 4.82 -29.05 -9.34
N SER A 53 3.84 -29.62 -8.66
CA SER A 53 2.66 -28.94 -8.13
C SER A 53 3.05 -27.89 -7.07
N GLY A 54 3.44 -26.68 -7.53
CA GLY A 54 3.83 -25.57 -6.69
C GLY A 54 2.65 -24.71 -6.25
N GLY A 55 1.72 -25.28 -5.47
CA GLY A 55 0.58 -24.53 -4.89
C GLY A 55 0.84 -23.91 -3.52
N GLY A 56 1.99 -24.17 -2.87
CA GLY A 56 2.25 -23.80 -1.48
C GLY A 56 2.92 -22.44 -1.27
N CYS A 57 3.84 -22.04 -2.14
CA CYS A 57 4.66 -20.84 -1.88
C CYS A 57 3.94 -19.51 -2.13
N PHE A 58 2.98 -19.45 -3.03
CA PHE A 58 2.26 -18.20 -3.30
C PHE A 58 1.31 -17.82 -2.16
N SER A 59 0.73 -18.82 -1.47
CA SER A 59 -0.16 -18.59 -0.32
C SER A 59 0.61 -18.07 0.91
N THR A 60 1.83 -18.57 1.15
CA THR A 60 2.69 -18.10 2.24
C THR A 60 3.26 -16.72 1.98
N PHE A 61 3.64 -16.39 0.73
CA PHE A 61 4.10 -15.04 0.38
C PHE A 61 2.99 -14.00 0.50
N VAL A 62 1.79 -14.30 0.04
CA VAL A 62 0.62 -13.42 0.20
C VAL A 62 0.28 -13.25 1.67
N GLY A 63 0.34 -14.31 2.48
CA GLY A 63 0.13 -14.25 3.92
C GLY A 63 1.16 -13.37 4.64
N LEU A 64 2.45 -13.49 4.33
CA LEU A 64 3.52 -12.67 4.88
C LEU A 64 3.41 -11.20 4.43
N LEU A 65 3.04 -10.95 3.19
CA LEU A 65 2.86 -9.58 2.67
C LEU A 65 1.65 -8.89 3.33
N ILE A 66 0.60 -9.63 3.62
CA ILE A 66 -0.58 -9.14 4.36
C ILE A 66 -0.22 -8.85 5.82
N VAL A 67 0.55 -9.72 6.47
CA VAL A 67 1.05 -9.47 7.84
C VAL A 67 1.99 -8.27 7.86
N ALA A 68 2.84 -8.09 6.84
CA ALA A 68 3.72 -6.93 6.71
C ALA A 68 2.92 -5.63 6.43
N ILE A 69 1.85 -5.68 5.62
CA ILE A 69 0.98 -4.54 5.36
C ILE A 69 0.16 -4.18 6.61
N ILE A 70 -0.37 -5.18 7.32
CA ILE A 70 -1.12 -4.94 8.57
C ILE A 70 -0.16 -4.48 9.67
N GLY A 71 0.99 -5.14 9.84
CA GLY A 71 2.02 -4.75 10.79
C GLY A 71 2.65 -3.40 10.45
N GLY A 72 2.95 -3.14 9.18
CA GLY A 72 3.41 -1.85 8.68
C GLY A 72 2.31 -0.78 8.74
N GLY A 73 1.06 -1.12 8.42
CA GLY A 73 -0.07 -0.20 8.51
C GLY A 73 -0.39 0.21 9.96
N VAL A 74 -0.23 -0.68 10.92
CA VAL A 74 -0.36 -0.35 12.36
C VAL A 74 0.86 0.44 12.85
N TYR A 75 2.02 0.24 12.24
CA TYR A 75 3.26 0.94 12.62
C TYR A 75 3.43 2.28 11.88
N PHE A 76 2.96 2.41 10.64
CA PHE A 76 3.10 3.61 9.80
C PHE A 76 1.79 4.33 9.52
N GLY A 77 0.70 3.81 9.92
CA GLY A 77 -0.53 4.28 9.39
C GLY A 77 -1.46 4.83 10.42
N ILE A 78 -1.26 6.07 10.77
CA ILE A 78 -2.48 6.88 10.97
C ILE A 78 -2.24 8.32 10.48
N ASP A 79 -0.99 8.71 10.30
CA ASP A 79 -0.70 10.11 9.95
C ASP A 79 -0.42 10.31 8.47
N GLY A 80 -0.86 9.65 7.54
CA GLY A 80 -0.84 9.91 6.08
C GLY A 80 0.32 10.76 5.50
N GLU A 81 1.25 11.18 6.33
CA GLU A 81 2.44 11.97 5.99
C GLU A 81 3.65 11.05 5.86
N LEU A 82 4.47 11.31 4.88
CA LEU A 82 5.75 10.63 4.69
C LEU A 82 6.60 10.75 5.97
N PRO A 83 7.41 9.74 6.31
CA PRO A 83 8.21 9.76 7.53
C PRO A 83 9.05 11.02 7.60
N GLN A 84 8.75 11.85 8.60
CA GLN A 84 9.53 13.03 8.97
C GLN A 84 10.90 12.58 9.50
N PRO A 85 11.89 13.47 9.56
CA PRO A 85 13.20 13.15 10.12
C PRO A 85 13.13 12.44 11.48
N VAL A 86 14.11 11.63 11.79
CA VAL A 86 14.15 10.70 12.95
C VAL A 86 13.74 11.37 14.28
N GLN A 87 14.02 12.63 14.44
CA GLN A 87 13.70 13.41 15.66
C GLN A 87 12.20 13.55 15.91
N TYR A 88 11.37 13.69 14.87
CA TYR A 88 9.92 13.80 15.03
C TYR A 88 9.29 12.56 15.69
N PHE A 89 9.88 11.37 15.49
CA PHE A 89 9.43 10.13 16.14
C PHE A 89 9.80 10.03 17.61
N LEU A 90 10.75 10.85 18.07
CA LEU A 90 11.16 10.88 19.48
C LEU A 90 10.21 11.72 20.35
N ILE A 91 9.41 12.62 19.75
CA ILE A 91 8.39 13.36 20.50
C ILE A 91 7.30 12.38 20.92
N GLU A 92 7.07 12.29 22.20
CA GLU A 92 6.11 11.37 22.79
C GLU A 92 4.71 11.57 22.22
N ARG A 93 4.00 10.47 22.07
CA ARG A 93 2.57 10.51 21.77
C ARG A 93 1.81 10.61 23.08
N SER A 94 0.71 11.36 23.06
CA SER A 94 -0.19 11.40 24.21
C SER A 94 -0.64 9.97 24.59
N THR A 95 -0.48 9.62 25.85
CA THR A 95 -1.00 8.36 26.42
C THR A 95 -2.32 8.55 27.17
N VAL A 96 -2.78 9.80 27.24
CA VAL A 96 -3.97 10.22 27.97
C VAL A 96 -4.96 10.85 27.00
N ASP A 97 -6.22 10.43 27.03
CA ASP A 97 -7.30 11.13 26.34
C ASP A 97 -7.65 12.40 27.11
N ARG A 98 -7.42 13.54 26.48
CA ARG A 98 -7.71 14.87 27.07
C ARG A 98 -8.95 15.46 26.40
N GLU A 99 -9.69 16.24 27.18
CA GLU A 99 -10.75 17.11 26.67
C GLU A 99 -10.29 18.57 26.73
N ALA A 100 -10.70 19.35 25.74
CA ALA A 100 -10.36 20.75 25.72
C ALA A 100 -10.91 21.46 26.97
N LEU A 101 -10.14 22.41 27.49
CA LEU A 101 -10.58 23.22 28.61
C LEU A 101 -11.86 24.00 28.24
N PRO A 102 -12.92 23.93 29.05
CA PRO A 102 -14.13 24.68 28.75
C PRO A 102 -13.91 26.18 28.69
N ALA A 103 -14.54 26.85 27.74
CA ALA A 103 -14.41 28.32 27.56
C ALA A 103 -14.75 29.16 28.83
N SER A 104 -15.47 28.58 29.78
CA SER A 104 -15.76 29.23 31.07
C SER A 104 -14.56 29.26 32.02
N LYS A 105 -13.49 28.53 31.69
CA LYS A 105 -12.27 28.36 32.50
C LYS A 105 -11.07 29.15 31.96
N CYS A 106 -11.17 29.73 30.79
CA CYS A 106 -10.16 30.55 30.15
C CYS A 106 -10.83 31.76 29.51
N THR A 107 -10.57 32.95 30.02
CA THR A 107 -11.04 34.21 29.45
C THR A 107 -9.96 34.77 28.53
N PRO A 108 -10.09 34.69 27.19
CA PRO A 108 -9.04 35.10 26.30
C PRO A 108 -8.64 36.58 26.48
N VAL A 109 -7.36 36.83 26.45
CA VAL A 109 -6.79 38.20 26.42
C VAL A 109 -6.25 38.53 25.02
N ASP A 110 -6.19 39.82 24.68
CA ASP A 110 -5.77 40.22 23.34
C ASP A 110 -4.26 40.09 23.10
N VAL A 111 -3.48 40.04 24.19
CA VAL A 111 -1.99 39.97 24.13
C VAL A 111 -1.57 38.51 24.12
N TRP A 112 -0.84 38.10 23.11
CA TRP A 112 -0.42 36.71 22.92
C TRP A 112 1.04 36.44 23.20
N TYR A 113 1.89 37.49 22.98
CA TYR A 113 3.33 37.37 23.20
C TYR A 113 3.96 38.69 23.65
N GLN A 114 5.18 38.61 24.12
CA GLN A 114 6.07 39.72 24.41
C GLN A 114 7.48 39.32 23.94
N ASP A 115 8.11 40.19 23.16
CA ASP A 115 9.48 40.03 22.73
C ASP A 115 10.27 41.23 23.34
N ASP A 116 11.07 40.96 24.37
CA ASP A 116 11.86 41.99 25.07
C ASP A 116 13.07 42.43 24.26
N TRP A 117 13.50 41.65 23.27
CA TRP A 117 14.63 41.96 22.41
C TRP A 117 14.22 42.81 21.20
N GLY A 118 13.00 42.54 20.70
CA GLY A 118 12.43 43.23 19.57
C GLY A 118 13.03 42.84 18.22
N ASP A 119 13.80 41.77 18.17
CA ASP A 119 14.47 41.25 16.98
C ASP A 119 14.19 39.75 16.72
N TRP A 120 13.35 39.13 17.55
CA TRP A 120 12.91 37.76 17.36
C TRP A 120 11.68 37.64 16.43
N ILE A 121 10.77 38.59 16.54
CA ILE A 121 9.54 38.60 15.74
C ILE A 121 9.49 39.93 14.99
N ASP A 122 10.44 40.15 14.09
CA ASP A 122 10.64 41.43 13.41
C ASP A 122 10.44 41.35 11.88
N GLU A 123 10.49 40.17 11.29
CA GLU A 123 10.24 39.99 9.85
C GLU A 123 8.76 40.06 9.50
N ALA A 124 8.48 40.49 8.26
CA ALA A 124 7.11 40.64 7.79
C ALA A 124 6.38 39.31 7.74
N GLY A 125 5.28 39.19 8.49
CA GLY A 125 4.42 38.01 8.55
C GLY A 125 4.74 37.03 9.67
N GLU A 126 5.80 37.24 10.44
CA GLU A 126 6.18 36.39 11.58
C GLU A 126 5.20 36.54 12.74
N GLU A 127 4.80 37.75 13.07
CA GLU A 127 3.77 37.99 14.08
C GLU A 127 2.45 37.27 13.73
N ASP A 128 1.99 37.40 12.50
CA ASP A 128 0.78 36.74 12.04
C ASP A 128 0.93 35.21 12.10
N ALA A 129 2.11 34.70 11.75
CA ALA A 129 2.41 33.27 11.81
C ALA A 129 2.38 32.76 13.25
N LEU A 130 3.13 33.41 14.16
CA LEU A 130 3.16 33.09 15.60
C LEU A 130 1.74 33.08 16.19
N ILE A 131 1.01 34.19 16.03
CA ILE A 131 -0.35 34.33 16.58
C ILE A 131 -1.28 33.27 15.99
N SER A 132 -1.15 32.92 14.71
CA SER A 132 -1.93 31.85 14.08
C SER A 132 -1.66 30.49 14.74
N GLY A 133 -0.40 30.16 15.02
CA GLY A 133 -0.04 28.92 15.71
C GLY A 133 -0.57 28.88 17.14
N MET A 134 -0.44 29.98 17.88
CA MET A 134 -0.97 30.08 19.25
C MET A 134 -2.48 30.01 19.30
N LYS A 135 -3.19 30.63 18.34
CA LYS A 135 -4.65 30.50 18.21
C LYS A 135 -5.08 29.08 17.87
N SER A 136 -4.35 28.39 16.99
CA SER A 136 -4.61 26.99 16.68
C SER A 136 -4.44 26.09 17.91
N PHE A 137 -3.41 26.36 18.73
CA PHE A 137 -3.23 25.68 20.02
C PHE A 137 -4.43 25.91 20.94
N TYR A 138 -4.85 27.19 21.10
CA TYR A 138 -6.00 27.53 21.92
C TYR A 138 -7.31 26.87 21.43
N GLU A 139 -7.53 26.87 20.13
CA GLU A 139 -8.73 26.26 19.52
C GLU A 139 -8.89 24.77 19.86
N VAL A 140 -7.79 24.02 19.88
CA VAL A 140 -7.82 22.56 20.14
C VAL A 140 -7.72 22.23 21.61
N THR A 141 -7.03 23.04 22.43
CA THR A 141 -6.77 22.79 23.84
C THR A 141 -7.73 23.51 24.78
N GLY A 142 -8.30 24.63 24.35
CA GLY A 142 -9.03 25.58 25.20
C GLY A 142 -8.14 26.37 26.16
N VAL A 143 -6.81 26.19 26.11
CA VAL A 143 -5.81 26.89 26.95
C VAL A 143 -5.15 27.96 26.12
N GLN A 144 -5.25 29.24 26.53
CA GLN A 144 -4.57 30.32 25.80
C GLN A 144 -3.11 30.37 26.21
N PRO A 145 -2.16 30.18 25.25
CA PRO A 145 -0.75 30.35 25.50
C PRO A 145 -0.36 31.83 25.48
N TYR A 146 0.63 32.16 26.26
CA TYR A 146 1.36 33.45 26.20
C TYR A 146 2.84 33.16 26.09
N LEU A 147 3.47 33.64 25.01
CA LEU A 147 4.91 33.48 24.81
C LEU A 147 5.66 34.72 25.26
N TRP A 148 6.62 34.55 26.15
CA TRP A 148 7.53 35.59 26.55
C TRP A 148 8.94 35.26 26.11
N ILE A 149 9.42 35.97 25.11
CA ILE A 149 10.79 35.89 24.63
C ILE A 149 11.58 36.98 25.43
N THR A 150 12.50 36.52 26.29
CA THR A 150 13.18 37.42 27.19
C THR A 150 14.70 37.19 27.20
N GLY A 151 15.43 38.25 27.37
CA GLY A 151 16.90 38.26 27.46
C GLY A 151 17.43 38.32 28.87
N GLU A 152 18.75 38.31 28.96
CA GLU A 152 19.46 38.51 30.20
C GLU A 152 19.65 40.02 30.49
N GLU A 153 18.80 40.60 31.29
CA GLU A 153 19.12 41.88 31.88
C GLU A 153 19.89 41.66 33.20
N GLY A 154 21.20 41.99 33.17
CA GLY A 154 22.01 42.06 34.37
C GLY A 154 22.33 40.74 35.09
N GLY A 155 22.25 39.59 34.42
CA GLY A 155 22.59 38.30 35.01
C GLY A 155 21.57 37.79 36.05
N GLN A 156 20.33 38.19 35.94
CA GLN A 156 19.28 37.94 36.93
C GLN A 156 18.72 36.51 36.85
N TYR A 157 18.84 35.85 35.74
CA TYR A 157 18.28 34.48 35.55
C TYR A 157 19.39 33.42 35.59
N LYS A 158 19.87 33.09 36.79
CA LYS A 158 20.96 32.13 36.97
C LYS A 158 20.50 30.70 37.26
N SER A 159 19.21 30.48 37.53
CA SER A 159 18.68 29.17 37.83
C SER A 159 17.28 29.01 37.21
N GLU A 160 16.89 27.79 36.94
CA GLU A 160 15.54 27.42 36.52
C GLU A 160 14.49 27.97 37.47
N GLN A 161 14.71 27.84 38.76
CA GLN A 161 13.81 28.36 39.80
C GLN A 161 13.56 29.87 39.68
N SER A 162 14.55 30.66 39.28
CA SER A 162 14.35 32.10 39.08
C SER A 162 13.49 32.41 37.84
N VAL A 163 13.50 31.54 36.83
CA VAL A 163 12.66 31.70 35.65
C VAL A 163 11.21 31.27 35.98
N GLU A 164 11.02 30.23 36.79
CA GLU A 164 9.73 29.83 37.29
C GLU A 164 9.07 30.92 38.16
N ASP A 165 9.81 31.49 39.12
CA ASP A 165 9.32 32.61 39.95
C ASP A 165 8.89 33.80 39.08
N LEU A 166 9.65 34.07 38.00
CA LEU A 166 9.32 35.10 37.03
C LEU A 166 8.05 34.81 36.27
N ALA A 167 7.87 33.54 35.78
CA ALA A 167 6.69 33.11 35.08
C ALA A 167 5.44 33.21 35.95
N GLU A 168 5.54 32.82 37.24
CA GLU A 168 4.41 32.95 38.20
C GLU A 168 4.05 34.43 38.45
N ALA A 169 5.03 35.30 38.57
CA ALA A 169 4.77 36.71 38.75
C ALA A 169 4.07 37.33 37.53
N LYS A 170 4.56 36.98 36.32
CA LYS A 170 3.96 37.40 35.04
C LYS A 170 2.57 36.83 34.82
N TYR A 171 2.33 35.58 35.25
CA TYR A 171 1.02 34.96 35.21
C TYR A 171 -0.01 35.76 36.01
N LYS A 172 0.34 36.12 37.25
CA LYS A 172 -0.53 36.93 38.11
C LYS A 172 -0.79 38.33 37.53
N GLU A 173 0.23 38.93 36.90
CA GLU A 173 0.11 40.23 36.28
C GLU A 173 -0.89 40.21 35.12
N LEU A 174 -0.82 39.19 34.23
CA LEU A 174 -1.61 39.12 33.00
C LEU A 174 -3.00 38.56 33.23
N PHE A 175 -3.12 37.48 34.02
CA PHE A 175 -4.35 36.69 34.10
C PHE A 175 -5.03 36.74 35.48
N GLY A 176 -4.34 37.25 36.50
CA GLY A 176 -4.89 37.38 37.85
C GLY A 176 -5.25 36.02 38.48
N ASN A 177 -6.54 35.73 38.57
CA ASN A 177 -7.06 34.45 39.09
C ASN A 177 -7.65 33.53 38.00
N ASP A 178 -7.46 33.87 36.76
CA ASP A 178 -7.90 32.98 35.65
C ASP A 178 -6.83 31.90 35.44
N GLU A 179 -7.20 30.69 35.76
CA GLU A 179 -6.29 29.51 35.78
C GLU A 179 -6.29 28.72 34.45
N GLY A 180 -6.87 29.30 33.39
CA GLY A 180 -7.01 28.64 32.06
C GLY A 180 -5.92 28.96 31.06
N HIS A 181 -4.86 29.65 31.48
CA HIS A 181 -3.77 30.10 30.61
C HIS A 181 -2.48 29.31 30.83
N VAL A 182 -1.51 29.51 29.93
CA VAL A 182 -0.13 29.02 30.13
C VAL A 182 0.88 30.08 29.69
N ILE A 183 1.89 30.31 30.49
CA ILE A 183 3.04 31.12 30.11
C ILE A 183 4.17 30.22 29.67
N ILE A 184 4.72 30.55 28.51
CA ILE A 184 5.94 29.95 27.98
C ILE A 184 7.01 31.03 27.99
N ILE A 185 8.07 30.85 28.77
CA ILE A 185 9.24 31.71 28.72
C ILE A 185 10.28 31.04 27.84
N PHE A 186 10.68 31.71 26.78
CA PHE A 186 11.73 31.26 25.89
C PHE A 186 12.92 32.22 25.97
N ARG A 187 14.09 31.68 26.15
CA ARG A 187 15.31 32.44 26.30
C ARG A 187 16.48 31.73 25.66
N GLU A 188 17.07 32.36 24.67
CA GLU A 188 18.33 31.91 24.08
C GLU A 188 19.52 32.48 24.82
N TYR A 189 20.64 31.74 24.86
CA TYR A 189 21.86 32.25 25.47
C TYR A 189 22.57 33.18 24.48
N PRO A 190 22.91 34.43 24.88
CA PRO A 190 23.47 35.45 23.98
C PRO A 190 24.79 35.06 23.31
N ASN A 191 25.52 34.13 23.90
CA ASN A 191 26.83 33.69 23.41
C ASN A 191 26.82 32.27 22.83
N ASN A 192 25.68 31.61 22.81
CA ASN A 192 25.55 30.24 22.31
C ASN A 192 24.11 29.99 21.79
N SER A 193 23.90 30.35 20.54
CA SER A 193 22.60 30.12 19.84
C SER A 193 22.20 28.66 19.65
N SER A 194 22.99 27.72 20.20
CA SER A 194 22.64 26.29 20.23
C SER A 194 22.00 25.87 21.55
N GLU A 195 21.90 26.78 22.51
CA GLU A 195 21.36 26.50 23.84
C GLU A 195 20.30 27.53 24.21
N TYR A 196 19.18 27.05 24.70
CA TYR A 196 18.08 27.87 25.18
C TYR A 196 17.49 27.31 26.47
N ILE A 197 16.79 28.13 27.21
CA ILE A 197 15.94 27.73 28.32
C ILE A 197 14.49 27.98 27.89
N CYS A 198 13.66 26.97 28.06
CA CYS A 198 12.22 27.08 27.85
C CYS A 198 11.49 26.53 29.07
N THR A 199 10.63 27.34 29.66
CA THR A 199 9.78 26.93 30.77
C THR A 199 8.32 27.03 30.36
N VAL A 200 7.49 26.07 30.83
CA VAL A 200 6.06 26.04 30.59
C VAL A 200 5.34 26.04 31.94
N THR A 201 4.69 27.15 32.25
CA THR A 201 4.01 27.42 33.53
C THR A 201 2.51 27.56 33.28
N PRO A 202 1.73 26.49 33.41
CA PRO A 202 0.28 26.54 33.28
C PRO A 202 -0.39 27.03 34.56
N GLY A 203 -1.57 27.65 34.45
CA GLY A 203 -2.46 27.80 35.57
C GLY A 203 -3.10 26.47 35.98
N TYR A 204 -3.67 26.43 37.16
CA TYR A 204 -4.19 25.21 37.79
C TYR A 204 -5.24 24.46 36.96
N ASP A 205 -6.20 25.17 36.37
CA ASP A 205 -7.23 24.56 35.52
C ASP A 205 -6.61 24.00 34.23
N ALA A 206 -5.69 24.74 33.62
CA ALA A 206 -4.95 24.29 32.45
C ALA A 206 -4.07 23.06 32.75
N GLU A 207 -3.33 23.06 33.87
CA GLU A 207 -2.46 21.96 34.28
C GLU A 207 -3.24 20.68 34.52
N THR A 208 -4.33 20.78 35.30
CA THR A 208 -5.07 19.57 35.73
C THR A 208 -5.91 18.92 34.64
N GLN A 209 -6.30 19.65 33.60
CA GLN A 209 -7.20 19.14 32.55
C GLN A 209 -6.49 18.88 31.22
N VAL A 210 -5.47 19.67 30.86
CA VAL A 210 -4.87 19.65 29.51
C VAL A 210 -3.35 19.54 29.56
N LEU A 211 -2.68 20.43 30.33
CA LEU A 211 -1.25 20.60 30.33
C LEU A 211 -0.56 19.85 31.47
N ASP A 212 -0.92 18.58 31.67
CA ASP A 212 -0.19 17.70 32.58
C ASP A 212 1.30 17.58 32.18
N GLU A 213 2.10 16.89 32.98
CA GLU A 213 3.54 16.71 32.74
C GLU A 213 3.84 16.22 31.31
N GLN A 214 3.13 15.19 30.83
CA GLN A 214 3.32 14.65 29.50
C GLN A 214 2.96 15.67 28.40
N ALA A 215 1.90 16.43 28.56
CA ALA A 215 1.52 17.46 27.58
C ALA A 215 2.54 18.58 27.50
N ARG A 216 3.15 18.98 28.65
CA ARG A 216 4.25 19.95 28.68
C ARG A 216 5.50 19.41 27.97
N GLU A 217 5.85 18.14 28.18
CA GLU A 217 6.95 17.49 27.48
C GLU A 217 6.72 17.41 25.97
N ILE A 218 5.48 17.16 25.53
CA ILE A 218 5.12 17.21 24.11
C ILE A 218 5.35 18.63 23.55
N LEU A 219 4.93 19.68 24.25
CA LEU A 219 5.13 21.04 23.79
C LEU A 219 6.62 21.39 23.71
N LEU A 220 7.39 21.08 24.75
CA LEU A 220 8.84 21.29 24.76
C LEU A 220 9.55 20.49 23.66
N GLY A 221 9.10 19.25 23.42
CA GLY A 221 9.64 18.42 22.35
C GLY A 221 9.42 19.00 20.96
N PHE A 222 8.29 19.66 20.69
CA PHE A 222 8.08 20.36 19.43
C PHE A 222 8.86 21.67 19.33
N ILE A 223 9.03 22.40 20.45
CA ILE A 223 9.89 23.56 20.49
C ILE A 223 11.34 23.14 20.17
N ASP A 224 11.84 22.09 20.80
CA ASP A 224 13.19 21.55 20.55
C ASP A 224 13.37 21.08 19.09
N TYR A 225 12.37 20.38 18.57
CA TYR A 225 12.38 19.87 17.19
C TYR A 225 12.47 20.98 16.15
N TYR A 226 11.61 22.00 16.25
CA TYR A 226 11.59 23.10 15.27
C TYR A 226 12.69 24.13 15.49
N TYR A 227 13.22 24.27 16.72
CA TYR A 227 14.37 25.10 16.99
C TYR A 227 15.64 24.65 16.24
N THR A 228 15.76 23.35 15.99
CA THR A 228 16.89 22.81 15.22
C THR A 228 16.72 22.94 13.70
N ASP A 229 15.57 23.38 13.23
CA ASP A 229 15.28 23.59 11.80
C ASP A 229 15.70 25.01 11.36
N THR A 230 16.93 25.15 10.90
CA THR A 230 17.53 26.43 10.48
C THR A 230 16.92 27.02 9.20
N GLU A 231 15.98 26.35 8.55
CA GLU A 231 15.26 26.87 7.37
C GLU A 231 14.01 27.66 7.78
N LEU A 232 13.57 27.52 9.04
CA LEU A 232 12.44 28.27 9.58
C LEU A 232 12.91 29.56 10.22
N ASN A 233 12.17 30.65 9.98
CA ASN A 233 12.34 31.83 10.79
C ASN A 233 11.56 31.71 12.12
N GLU A 234 11.79 32.60 13.03
CA GLU A 234 11.36 32.51 14.41
C GLU A 234 9.83 32.45 14.58
N GLY A 235 9.11 33.29 13.86
CA GLY A 235 7.64 33.29 13.88
C GLY A 235 7.02 31.97 13.40
N TYR A 236 7.61 31.35 12.36
CA TYR A 236 7.14 30.04 11.86
C TYR A 236 7.60 28.88 12.73
N PHE A 237 8.78 28.98 13.32
CA PHE A 237 9.25 28.04 14.32
C PHE A 237 8.25 27.90 15.47
N PHE A 238 7.87 28.99 16.10
CA PHE A 238 6.86 28.97 17.15
C PHE A 238 5.47 28.58 16.66
N LYS A 239 5.06 29.03 15.48
CA LYS A 239 3.80 28.63 14.86
C LYS A 239 3.65 27.10 14.83
N TYR A 240 4.62 26.44 14.23
CA TYR A 240 4.56 24.97 14.09
C TYR A 240 4.71 24.27 15.42
N SER A 241 5.51 24.79 16.34
CA SER A 241 5.65 24.25 17.68
C SER A 241 4.31 24.24 18.41
N PHE A 242 3.60 25.35 18.47
CA PHE A 242 2.30 25.43 19.11
C PHE A 242 1.23 24.58 18.41
N GLN A 243 1.13 24.71 17.10
CA GLN A 243 0.12 23.96 16.32
C GLN A 243 0.29 22.46 16.49
N LYS A 244 1.51 21.95 16.28
CA LYS A 244 1.77 20.51 16.34
C LYS A 244 1.73 19.96 17.76
N ALA A 245 2.14 20.72 18.74
CA ALA A 245 2.00 20.33 20.14
C ALA A 245 0.51 20.19 20.53
N GLY A 246 -0.31 21.19 20.20
CA GLY A 246 -1.75 21.15 20.47
C GLY A 246 -2.42 19.93 19.81
N GLU A 247 -2.17 19.71 18.52
CA GLU A 247 -2.67 18.54 17.80
C GLU A 247 -2.24 17.23 18.49
N ARG A 248 -0.95 17.10 18.82
CA ARG A 248 -0.37 15.87 19.40
C ARG A 248 -0.88 15.55 20.80
N MET A 249 -0.96 16.54 21.67
CA MET A 249 -1.41 16.31 23.07
C MET A 249 -2.91 16.03 23.17
N MET A 250 -3.70 16.52 22.19
CA MET A 250 -5.15 16.29 22.13
C MET A 250 -5.54 15.12 21.26
N GLU A 251 -4.56 14.41 20.66
CA GLU A 251 -4.79 13.22 19.84
C GLU A 251 -5.47 12.13 20.67
N LYS A 252 -6.67 11.70 20.25
CA LYS A 252 -7.39 10.63 20.92
C LYS A 252 -6.77 9.28 20.60
N GLN A 253 -6.45 8.53 21.65
CA GLN A 253 -5.98 7.17 21.46
C GLN A 253 -7.13 6.28 20.97
N LEU A 254 -6.80 5.43 19.99
CA LEU A 254 -7.71 4.35 19.61
C LEU A 254 -7.85 3.39 20.81
N SER A 255 -9.05 3.29 21.37
CA SER A 255 -9.29 2.33 22.44
C SER A 255 -8.95 0.90 21.95
N PHE A 256 -8.51 0.04 22.87
CA PHE A 256 -8.25 -1.37 22.57
C PHE A 256 -9.42 -2.04 21.84
N ARG A 257 -10.65 -1.66 22.17
CA ARG A 257 -11.86 -2.15 21.50
C ARG A 257 -11.94 -1.71 20.02
N GLN A 258 -11.59 -0.47 19.70
CA GLN A 258 -11.55 0.03 18.33
C GLN A 258 -10.44 -0.66 17.51
N MET A 259 -9.25 -0.82 18.10
CA MET A 259 -8.15 -1.58 17.51
C MET A 259 -8.55 -3.03 17.21
N ALA A 260 -9.21 -3.69 18.16
CA ALA A 260 -9.71 -5.05 17.97
C ALA A 260 -10.74 -5.14 16.84
N ILE A 261 -11.66 -4.17 16.72
CA ILE A 261 -12.65 -4.12 15.64
C ILE A 261 -11.95 -3.95 14.28
N ILE A 262 -11.00 -3.03 14.19
CA ILE A 262 -10.23 -2.81 12.95
C ILE A 262 -9.50 -4.08 12.54
N ALA A 263 -8.84 -4.75 13.48
CA ALA A 263 -8.15 -6.01 13.23
C ALA A 263 -9.10 -7.11 12.72
N VAL A 264 -10.28 -7.27 13.33
CA VAL A 264 -11.29 -8.23 12.89
C VAL A 264 -11.79 -7.92 11.48
N VAL A 265 -12.09 -6.65 11.19
CA VAL A 265 -12.53 -6.23 9.85
C VAL A 265 -11.44 -6.52 8.80
N ALA A 266 -10.17 -6.24 9.11
CA ALA A 266 -9.05 -6.54 8.23
C ALA A 266 -8.94 -8.04 7.94
N VAL A 267 -9.07 -8.90 8.96
CA VAL A 267 -9.06 -10.36 8.80
C VAL A 267 -10.22 -10.83 7.91
N ILE A 268 -11.43 -10.31 8.10
CA ILE A 268 -12.60 -10.65 7.27
C ILE A 268 -12.36 -10.28 5.80
N LEU A 269 -11.81 -9.09 5.53
CA LEU A 269 -11.47 -8.65 4.16
C LEU A 269 -10.46 -9.58 3.50
N VAL A 270 -9.42 -9.98 4.23
CA VAL A 270 -8.42 -10.93 3.72
C VAL A 270 -9.04 -12.28 3.39
N ILE A 271 -9.86 -12.82 4.28
CA ILE A 271 -10.59 -14.09 4.02
C ILE A 271 -11.46 -13.94 2.78
N GLY A 272 -12.20 -12.84 2.64
CA GLY A 272 -13.02 -12.55 1.47
C GLY A 272 -12.21 -12.55 0.18
N LEU A 273 -11.05 -11.87 0.14
CA LEU A 273 -10.17 -11.86 -1.02
C LEU A 273 -9.64 -13.24 -1.38
N VAL A 274 -9.26 -14.05 -0.39
CA VAL A 274 -8.80 -15.43 -0.60
C VAL A 274 -9.92 -16.30 -1.20
N ILE A 275 -11.14 -16.16 -0.70
CA ILE A 275 -12.31 -16.88 -1.25
C ILE A 275 -12.56 -16.50 -2.71
N VAL A 276 -12.58 -15.20 -3.03
CA VAL A 276 -12.77 -14.70 -4.40
C VAL A 276 -11.66 -15.21 -5.33
N ALA A 277 -10.41 -15.17 -4.91
CA ALA A 277 -9.27 -15.67 -5.67
C ALA A 277 -9.40 -17.18 -5.97
N ASN A 278 -9.82 -17.97 -4.97
CA ASN A 278 -10.03 -19.41 -5.12
C ASN A 278 -11.19 -19.72 -6.08
N ILE A 279 -12.29 -18.97 -6.01
CA ILE A 279 -13.42 -19.12 -6.95
C ILE A 279 -12.97 -18.77 -8.38
N ALA A 280 -12.23 -17.67 -8.55
CA ALA A 280 -11.70 -17.27 -9.85
C ALA A 280 -10.74 -18.34 -10.43
N LYS A 281 -9.88 -18.92 -9.60
CA LYS A 281 -8.98 -20.02 -9.97
C LYS A 281 -9.78 -21.25 -10.41
N LYS A 282 -10.80 -21.66 -9.65
CA LYS A 282 -11.68 -22.80 -10.01
C LYS A 282 -12.38 -22.54 -11.35
N ARG A 283 -12.91 -21.34 -11.58
CA ARG A 283 -13.55 -20.95 -12.85
C ARG A 283 -12.57 -21.03 -14.03
N ARG A 284 -11.34 -20.54 -13.89
CA ARG A 284 -10.31 -20.63 -14.94
C ARG A 284 -9.94 -22.07 -15.28
N ILE A 285 -9.80 -22.95 -14.27
CA ILE A 285 -9.54 -24.37 -14.48
C ILE A 285 -10.71 -25.07 -15.20
N ALA A 286 -11.95 -24.77 -14.82
CA ALA A 286 -13.14 -25.34 -15.48
C ALA A 286 -13.21 -24.92 -16.96
N VAL A 287 -12.99 -23.66 -17.29
CA VAL A 287 -12.97 -23.17 -18.67
C VAL A 287 -11.84 -23.81 -19.48
N ALA A 288 -10.63 -23.93 -18.89
CA ALA A 288 -9.51 -24.61 -19.54
C ALA A 288 -9.84 -26.09 -19.85
N LYS A 289 -10.43 -26.80 -18.88
CA LYS A 289 -10.85 -28.21 -19.07
C LYS A 289 -11.90 -28.36 -20.16
N GLN A 290 -12.85 -27.43 -20.25
CA GLN A 290 -13.87 -27.45 -21.30
C GLN A 290 -13.27 -27.21 -22.70
N LYS A 291 -12.30 -26.27 -22.82
CA LYS A 291 -11.58 -26.07 -24.09
C LYS A 291 -10.77 -27.30 -24.53
N THR A 292 -10.13 -28.01 -23.59
CA THR A 292 -9.37 -29.23 -23.92
C THR A 292 -10.29 -30.36 -24.38
N LEU A 293 -11.47 -30.53 -23.79
CA LEU A 293 -12.47 -31.50 -24.22
C LEU A 293 -12.98 -31.17 -25.65
N GLN A 294 -13.33 -29.93 -25.92
CA GLN A 294 -13.75 -29.51 -27.26
C GLN A 294 -12.65 -29.73 -28.31
N ALA A 295 -11.40 -29.42 -27.97
CA ALA A 295 -10.27 -29.67 -28.86
C ALA A 295 -10.08 -31.19 -29.15
N GLN A 296 -10.26 -32.06 -28.15
CA GLN A 296 -10.19 -33.50 -28.32
C GLN A 296 -11.34 -34.05 -29.21
N GLU A 297 -12.55 -33.52 -29.02
CA GLU A 297 -13.71 -33.92 -29.88
C GLU A 297 -13.49 -33.47 -31.33
N ALA A 298 -13.03 -32.22 -31.54
CA ALA A 298 -12.70 -31.72 -32.87
C ALA A 298 -11.59 -32.56 -33.55
N ALA A 299 -10.57 -32.98 -32.80
CA ALA A 299 -9.51 -33.84 -33.29
C ALA A 299 -10.01 -35.23 -33.65
N LYS A 300 -10.94 -35.83 -32.88
CA LYS A 300 -11.59 -37.11 -33.19
C LYS A 300 -12.42 -36.99 -34.46
N GLN A 301 -13.22 -35.94 -34.63
CA GLN A 301 -14.02 -35.69 -35.82
C GLN A 301 -13.14 -35.52 -37.07
N ALA A 302 -12.08 -34.74 -36.97
CA ALA A 302 -11.13 -34.53 -38.07
C ALA A 302 -10.46 -35.85 -38.50
N LYS A 303 -10.11 -36.71 -37.53
CA LYS A 303 -9.53 -38.02 -37.83
C LYS A 303 -10.54 -38.95 -38.52
N ALA A 304 -11.80 -38.97 -38.06
CA ALA A 304 -12.86 -39.76 -38.70
C ALA A 304 -13.11 -39.31 -40.15
N VAL A 305 -13.16 -38.02 -40.43
CA VAL A 305 -13.30 -37.47 -41.80
C VAL A 305 -12.10 -37.85 -42.69
N ALA A 306 -10.89 -37.79 -42.12
CA ALA A 306 -9.68 -38.18 -42.86
C ALA A 306 -9.67 -39.70 -43.23
N ASP A 307 -10.11 -40.56 -42.29
CA ASP A 307 -10.20 -42.00 -42.51
C ASP A 307 -11.29 -42.32 -43.56
N GLN A 308 -12.40 -41.59 -43.55
CA GLN A 308 -13.46 -41.76 -44.53
C GLN A 308 -13.00 -41.33 -45.95
N LYS A 309 -12.36 -40.20 -46.09
CA LYS A 309 -11.76 -39.79 -47.36
C LYS A 309 -10.75 -40.80 -47.91
N LYS A 310 -9.96 -41.42 -47.04
CA LYS A 310 -9.00 -42.46 -47.44
C LYS A 310 -9.68 -43.73 -47.92
N THR A 311 -10.81 -44.07 -47.30
CA THR A 311 -11.63 -45.24 -47.74
C THR A 311 -12.29 -44.96 -49.06
N ASP A 312 -12.87 -43.77 -49.27
CA ASP A 312 -13.53 -43.37 -50.52
C ASP A 312 -12.51 -43.30 -51.67
N PHE A 313 -11.31 -42.78 -51.43
CA PHE A 313 -10.25 -42.77 -52.42
C PHE A 313 -9.80 -44.19 -52.86
N LYS A 314 -9.67 -45.11 -51.89
CA LYS A 314 -9.38 -46.53 -52.24
C LYS A 314 -10.46 -47.17 -53.03
N ARG A 315 -11.73 -46.86 -52.71
CA ARG A 315 -12.87 -47.39 -53.49
C ARG A 315 -12.85 -46.89 -54.91
N GLN A 316 -12.59 -45.59 -55.11
CA GLN A 316 -12.52 -44.99 -56.45
C GLN A 316 -11.38 -45.58 -57.28
N GLN A 317 -10.19 -45.73 -56.68
CA GLN A 317 -9.08 -46.40 -57.35
C GLN A 317 -9.47 -47.88 -57.82
N TYR A 318 -10.16 -48.61 -56.96
CA TYR A 318 -10.59 -49.96 -57.30
C TYR A 318 -11.62 -49.93 -58.43
N GLU A 319 -12.57 -49.04 -58.46
CA GLU A 319 -13.54 -48.84 -59.52
C GLU A 319 -12.88 -48.47 -60.85
N ASP A 320 -11.93 -47.53 -60.80
CA ASP A 320 -11.18 -47.15 -61.99
C ASP A 320 -10.32 -48.30 -62.55
N GLU A 321 -9.74 -49.13 -61.68
CA GLU A 321 -8.96 -50.27 -62.06
C GLU A 321 -9.82 -51.33 -62.68
N LEU A 322 -11.06 -51.57 -62.18
CA LEU A 322 -12.02 -52.42 -62.75
C LEU A 322 -12.47 -51.95 -64.15
N GLU A 323 -12.74 -50.65 -64.34
CA GLU A 323 -13.13 -50.11 -65.64
C GLU A 323 -12.06 -50.33 -66.72
N THR A 324 -10.77 -50.17 -66.32
CA THR A 324 -9.66 -50.40 -67.30
C THR A 324 -9.49 -51.86 -67.72
N GLN A 325 -9.96 -52.80 -66.90
CA GLN A 325 -9.87 -54.20 -67.20
C GLN A 325 -10.98 -54.71 -68.18
N TYR A 326 -12.09 -53.98 -68.30
CA TYR A 326 -13.19 -54.31 -69.19
C TYR A 326 -13.20 -53.46 -70.44
N VAL A 327 -13.43 -54.04 -71.58
CA VAL A 327 -13.55 -53.34 -72.85
C VAL A 327 -15.00 -53.57 -73.40
N ALA A 328 -15.55 -52.43 -73.85
CA ALA A 328 -16.84 -52.48 -74.56
C ALA A 328 -16.58 -52.96 -75.99
N VAL A 329 -17.14 -54.07 -76.32
CA VAL A 329 -16.96 -54.73 -77.65
C VAL A 329 -18.28 -54.92 -78.37
N ALA A 330 -18.24 -54.73 -79.69
CA ALA A 330 -19.32 -55.10 -80.54
C ALA A 330 -19.16 -56.59 -80.90
N CYS A 331 -20.28 -57.37 -80.86
CA CYS A 331 -20.26 -58.78 -81.20
C CYS A 331 -20.00 -58.98 -82.70
N PRO A 332 -18.89 -59.65 -83.08
CA PRO A 332 -18.59 -59.84 -84.49
C PRO A 332 -19.59 -60.73 -85.25
N ASN A 333 -20.41 -61.48 -84.49
CA ASN A 333 -21.42 -62.37 -85.11
C ASN A 333 -22.75 -61.66 -85.37
N CYS A 334 -23.28 -60.89 -84.40
CA CYS A 334 -24.60 -60.27 -84.52
C CYS A 334 -24.62 -58.78 -84.60
N GLY A 335 -23.44 -58.13 -84.46
CA GLY A 335 -23.28 -56.69 -84.52
C GLY A 335 -23.72 -55.92 -83.22
N ALA A 336 -24.25 -56.66 -82.24
CA ALA A 336 -24.74 -56.01 -80.99
C ALA A 336 -23.57 -55.33 -80.22
N SER A 337 -23.69 -54.03 -80.00
CA SER A 337 -22.75 -53.25 -79.27
C SER A 337 -23.06 -53.23 -77.72
N GLY A 338 -22.10 -52.96 -76.88
CA GLY A 338 -22.32 -52.81 -75.47
C GLY A 338 -21.97 -54.01 -74.57
N ASN A 339 -21.43 -55.11 -75.17
CA ASN A 339 -20.87 -56.16 -74.33
C ASN A 339 -19.61 -55.74 -73.63
N LYS A 340 -19.60 -55.70 -72.30
CA LYS A 340 -18.40 -55.42 -71.48
C LYS A 340 -17.70 -56.74 -71.18
N ILE A 341 -16.55 -56.99 -71.75
CA ILE A 341 -15.77 -58.22 -71.55
C ILE A 341 -14.41 -57.87 -70.99
N ARG A 342 -13.98 -58.61 -69.97
CA ARG A 342 -12.66 -58.42 -69.39
C ARG A 342 -11.56 -58.82 -70.34
N LYS A 343 -10.55 -57.98 -70.47
CA LYS A 343 -9.38 -58.33 -71.31
C LYS A 343 -8.80 -59.70 -70.94
N THR A 344 -8.26 -60.39 -71.92
CA THR A 344 -7.66 -61.73 -71.78
C THR A 344 -8.62 -62.84 -71.37
N THR A 345 -9.90 -62.56 -71.27
CA THR A 345 -10.93 -63.60 -70.92
C THR A 345 -11.89 -63.85 -72.08
N VAL A 346 -12.64 -64.96 -71.95
CA VAL A 346 -13.74 -65.26 -72.85
C VAL A 346 -15.04 -64.80 -72.19
N GLY A 347 -15.80 -63.96 -72.86
CA GLY A 347 -17.13 -63.56 -72.50
C GLY A 347 -18.17 -64.09 -73.52
N TYR A 348 -19.46 -63.94 -73.19
CA TYR A 348 -20.54 -64.33 -74.12
C TYR A 348 -21.33 -63.08 -74.49
N CYS A 349 -21.67 -62.99 -75.78
CA CYS A 349 -22.58 -61.95 -76.23
C CYS A 349 -23.92 -62.07 -75.53
N ALA A 350 -24.40 -61.00 -74.82
CA ALA A 350 -25.63 -60.95 -74.10
C ALA A 350 -26.88 -61.16 -75.03
N PHE A 351 -26.74 -60.97 -76.33
CA PHE A 351 -27.81 -61.00 -77.31
C PHE A 351 -27.89 -62.33 -78.09
N CYS A 352 -26.78 -62.86 -78.56
CA CYS A 352 -26.76 -64.03 -79.43
C CYS A 352 -25.97 -65.20 -78.78
N GLY A 353 -25.42 -65.12 -77.59
CA GLY A 353 -24.71 -66.18 -76.90
C GLY A 353 -23.34 -66.55 -77.53
N THR A 354 -22.83 -65.85 -78.53
CA THR A 354 -21.55 -66.16 -79.16
C THR A 354 -20.39 -65.92 -78.18
N ALA A 355 -19.48 -66.92 -78.09
CA ALA A 355 -18.28 -66.80 -77.26
C ALA A 355 -17.27 -65.81 -77.92
N ILE A 356 -16.90 -64.81 -77.19
CA ILE A 356 -16.00 -63.72 -77.63
C ILE A 356 -14.80 -63.72 -76.73
N LYS A 357 -13.59 -63.75 -77.32
CA LYS A 357 -12.35 -63.57 -76.60
C LYS A 357 -11.76 -62.16 -76.93
N VAL A 358 -11.43 -61.43 -75.88
CA VAL A 358 -10.72 -60.15 -76.00
C VAL A 358 -9.28 -60.39 -75.66
N ASP A 359 -8.35 -59.98 -76.51
CA ASP A 359 -6.90 -60.03 -76.21
C ASP A 359 -6.44 -58.87 -75.31
N GLU A 360 -5.14 -58.85 -74.97
CA GLU A 360 -4.55 -57.81 -74.14
C GLU A 360 -4.63 -56.43 -74.82
N ASN A 361 -4.63 -56.37 -76.15
CA ASN A 361 -4.71 -55.11 -76.90
C ASN A 361 -6.16 -54.66 -77.17
N GLY A 362 -7.17 -55.46 -76.67
CA GLY A 362 -8.55 -55.09 -76.85
C GLY A 362 -9.19 -55.64 -78.16
N ASN A 363 -8.47 -56.47 -78.97
CA ASN A 363 -8.97 -57.02 -80.17
C ASN A 363 -9.98 -58.18 -79.88
N VAL A 364 -10.99 -58.28 -80.70
CA VAL A 364 -12.14 -59.16 -80.49
C VAL A 364 -12.11 -60.35 -81.48
N ASN A 365 -12.05 -61.54 -80.96
CA ASN A 365 -12.06 -62.76 -81.73
C ASN A 365 -13.25 -63.66 -81.30
N ILE A 366 -13.89 -64.30 -82.31
CA ILE A 366 -14.94 -65.34 -82.08
C ILE A 366 -14.24 -66.65 -81.81
N ILE A 367 -14.66 -67.34 -80.75
CA ILE A 367 -14.25 -68.75 -80.56
C ILE A 367 -15.33 -69.63 -81.25
N SER A 368 -14.98 -70.22 -82.45
CA SER A 368 -15.82 -71.19 -83.11
C SER A 368 -15.75 -72.48 -82.33
N LYS A 369 -16.92 -73.24 -82.28
CA LYS A 369 -17.07 -74.46 -81.50
C LYS A 369 -16.25 -75.68 -82.06
N ASP A 370 -15.46 -75.46 -83.14
CA ASP A 370 -14.80 -76.56 -83.86
C ASP A 370 -13.31 -76.79 -83.44
N SER A 371 -12.85 -76.26 -82.33
CA SER A 371 -11.45 -76.51 -81.93
C SER A 371 -11.34 -77.18 -80.55
N THR A 372 -12.21 -78.18 -80.29
CA THR A 372 -12.00 -79.09 -79.17
C THR A 372 -12.02 -80.53 -79.68
N GLU A 373 -11.05 -80.91 -80.53
CA GLU A 373 -10.52 -82.26 -80.69
C GLU A 373 -9.12 -82.15 -81.29
N THR A 374 -8.11 -82.21 -80.39
CA THR A 374 -6.94 -83.12 -80.46
C THR A 374 -6.15 -82.90 -79.18
#